data_3e21f9dd9035fdc0f7adf64ad584935b
#
_entry.id   3e21f9dd9035fdc0f7adf64ad584935b
#
_cell.length_a   1.000
_cell.length_b   1.000
_cell.length_c   1.000
_cell.angle_alpha   90.00
_cell.angle_beta   90.00
_cell.angle_gamma   90.00
#
_symmetry.space_group_name_H-M   'P 1'
#
loop_
_entity.id
_entity.type
_entity.pdbx_description
1 polymer ?
#
loop_
_entity_poly.entity_id
_entity_poly.type
_entity_poly.pdbx_seq_one_letter_code
_entity_poly.pdbx_strand_id
1 'polypeptide(L)'
;MSASAPPRVTDPHQVPTAGRRSQPALADSAPTPTPAPAPPPPAPRRKPKAKAPRRWDAAAVLSVYALLIMLMPATETVANLGALGSPATMYSVLALLWFLAGRMTGHLRLDPASSSVRKAMCVLFAVFAVSYVGVSGRVASGAEIQAADRALIICLVWCGLVAVASAGITERSRLDVLLRRLVVFGTIVAAMGIVEFFTGFRVTEHIVLPGLQTNIMPGAGDRGGHLRAQGTTTQPLEFGAVIAVHLPFALQQAGDPARRGPGWRNAFRRYAPVTVMIVSLPMTVSRTAIIGLVVTMAILLPSWPKERRRPAYVMALFGAAGIRVLVPGLMGTILVLFSSASGNSDNSTQARTKDYAGVAPYIKERPWFGRGPSTFIPALYRYTDNYYLLALVEIGVVGVAAVLILYLTGIRAGRVGRRLSVDPAQRDLGQCFVAAFAVMLVISATFDTLSFPMLGGLFFLLLGCSGAYLGIARTEAAQRADEAG
;
A
#
# COMPACT_ATOMS: atom_id res chain seq x y z
N MET A 1 -33.47 60.76 -32.32
CA MET A 1 -33.99 60.52 -33.66
C MET A 1 -34.43 59.06 -33.69
N SER A 2 -35.72 58.99 -33.76
CA SER A 2 -36.72 58.21 -34.44
C SER A 2 -36.79 56.74 -34.04
N ALA A 3 -37.66 56.30 -33.20
CA ALA A 3 -39.14 56.10 -33.28
C ALA A 3 -39.51 55.03 -34.29
N SER A 4 -40.02 53.88 -33.81
CA SER A 4 -41.43 53.58 -33.93
C SER A 4 -41.79 52.16 -33.43
N ALA A 5 -42.85 52.09 -32.69
CA ALA A 5 -43.57 50.97 -32.15
C ALA A 5 -44.72 50.52 -33.10
N PRO A 6 -45.57 49.53 -32.69
CA PRO A 6 -46.21 48.45 -33.48
C PRO A 6 -47.62 48.78 -33.97
N PRO A 7 -48.38 47.86 -34.55
CA PRO A 7 -49.82 47.76 -34.16
C PRO A 7 -50.33 46.28 -34.02
N ARG A 8 -51.07 46.00 -33.00
CA ARG A 8 -52.49 45.75 -32.66
C ARG A 8 -53.35 44.96 -33.68
N VAL A 9 -53.79 43.78 -33.20
CA VAL A 9 -55.18 43.40 -32.84
C VAL A 9 -56.28 43.55 -33.94
N THR A 10 -56.96 42.44 -34.23
CA THR A 10 -58.44 42.33 -34.32
C THR A 10 -58.94 40.91 -34.26
N ASP A 11 -59.79 40.64 -33.29
CA ASP A 11 -60.89 39.65 -33.30
C ASP A 11 -62.12 40.45 -33.90
N PRO A 12 -63.25 39.92 -34.42
CA PRO A 12 -64.15 38.98 -33.76
C PRO A 12 -65.06 38.09 -34.69
N HIS A 13 -65.78 37.13 -34.03
CA HIS A 13 -67.12 36.65 -34.26
C HIS A 13 -67.66 36.37 -35.68
N GLN A 14 -68.18 35.15 -35.89
CA GLN A 14 -69.60 34.90 -36.18
C GLN A 14 -69.94 33.42 -36.31
N VAL A 15 -70.94 33.02 -35.55
CA VAL A 15 -71.74 31.78 -35.68
C VAL A 15 -72.77 31.98 -36.81
N PRO A 16 -73.17 30.98 -37.55
CA PRO A 16 -74.59 30.67 -37.66
C PRO A 16 -74.99 29.19 -37.54
N THR A 17 -76.18 29.09 -37.06
CA THR A 17 -77.01 27.95 -36.70
C THR A 17 -77.55 27.12 -37.88
N ALA A 18 -77.83 25.80 -37.55
CA ALA A 18 -79.01 25.03 -37.94
C ALA A 18 -78.99 24.22 -39.28
N GLY A 19 -79.10 22.98 -39.12
CA GLY A 19 -79.50 22.03 -40.18
C GLY A 19 -79.82 20.65 -39.59
N ARG A 20 -81.03 20.46 -39.13
CA ARG A 20 -81.70 19.24 -38.70
C ARG A 20 -81.90 18.29 -39.89
N ARG A 21 -81.31 17.06 -39.88
CA ARG A 21 -81.91 15.94 -40.67
C ARG A 21 -81.56 14.61 -40.03
N SER A 22 -82.63 13.91 -39.65
CA SER A 22 -83.03 12.51 -39.73
C SER A 22 -81.96 11.44 -39.44
N GLN A 23 -82.24 10.67 -38.39
CA GLN A 23 -81.67 9.36 -38.05
C GLN A 23 -82.10 8.34 -39.14
N PRO A 24 -81.27 7.32 -39.40
CA PRO A 24 -81.69 5.96 -39.60
C PRO A 24 -81.14 4.98 -38.63
N ALA A 25 -81.95 4.03 -38.35
CA ALA A 25 -81.96 2.77 -37.66
C ALA A 25 -80.66 2.14 -37.13
N LEU A 26 -80.81 1.64 -35.90
CA LEU A 26 -80.02 0.65 -35.23
C LEU A 26 -79.60 -0.51 -36.09
N ALA A 27 -78.29 -0.76 -36.27
CA ALA A 27 -77.72 -2.03 -36.66
C ALA A 27 -76.93 -2.55 -35.47
N ASP A 28 -77.26 -3.79 -35.07
CA ASP A 28 -76.60 -4.60 -34.04
C ASP A 28 -75.09 -4.60 -34.22
N SER A 29 -74.36 -3.97 -33.29
CA SER A 29 -72.91 -4.09 -33.18
C SER A 29 -72.56 -5.17 -32.19
N ALA A 30 -71.99 -6.25 -32.76
CA ALA A 30 -71.38 -7.33 -31.97
C ALA A 30 -70.37 -6.81 -30.95
N PRO A 31 -70.20 -7.38 -29.72
CA PRO A 31 -69.30 -6.94 -28.73
C PRO A 31 -67.86 -7.14 -29.21
N THR A 32 -67.08 -6.02 -29.15
CA THR A 32 -65.65 -6.01 -29.39
C THR A 32 -64.95 -6.93 -28.36
N PRO A 33 -64.06 -7.86 -28.77
CA PRO A 33 -63.38 -8.73 -27.82
C PRO A 33 -62.47 -7.88 -26.91
N THR A 34 -62.62 -8.02 -25.61
CA THR A 34 -61.78 -7.39 -24.58
C THR A 34 -60.32 -7.85 -24.81
N PRO A 35 -59.34 -6.93 -24.91
CA PRO A 35 -57.94 -7.33 -25.05
C PRO A 35 -57.51 -8.15 -23.83
N ALA A 36 -56.85 -9.29 -24.11
CA ALA A 36 -56.30 -10.16 -23.09
C ALA A 36 -55.37 -9.38 -22.15
N PRO A 37 -55.41 -9.63 -20.84
CA PRO A 37 -54.51 -8.92 -19.89
C PRO A 37 -53.03 -9.17 -20.27
N ALA A 38 -52.26 -8.11 -20.31
CA ALA A 38 -50.82 -8.17 -20.58
C ALA A 38 -50.16 -9.16 -19.61
N PRO A 39 -49.20 -9.99 -20.08
CA PRO A 39 -48.51 -10.92 -19.20
C PRO A 39 -47.81 -10.14 -18.07
N PRO A 40 -47.82 -10.65 -16.83
CA PRO A 40 -47.19 -10.00 -15.69
C PRO A 40 -45.70 -9.77 -16.00
N PRO A 41 -45.10 -8.61 -15.54
CA PRO A 41 -43.71 -8.34 -15.75
C PRO A 41 -42.85 -9.48 -15.15
N PRO A 42 -41.73 -9.87 -15.80
CA PRO A 42 -40.90 -10.95 -15.32
C PRO A 42 -40.42 -10.61 -13.90
N ALA A 43 -40.60 -11.58 -12.98
CA ALA A 43 -40.21 -11.43 -11.59
C ALA A 43 -38.73 -10.98 -11.50
N PRO A 44 -38.40 -10.02 -10.65
CA PRO A 44 -37.02 -9.54 -10.53
C PRO A 44 -36.11 -10.73 -10.26
N ARG A 45 -35.12 -10.95 -11.16
CA ARG A 45 -34.11 -11.99 -10.98
C ARG A 45 -33.47 -11.78 -9.60
N ARG A 46 -33.75 -12.68 -8.67
CA ARG A 46 -33.12 -12.72 -7.36
C ARG A 46 -31.62 -12.74 -7.58
N LYS A 47 -30.92 -11.63 -7.22
CA LYS A 47 -29.46 -11.60 -7.18
C LYS A 47 -29.01 -12.82 -6.37
N PRO A 48 -28.02 -13.60 -6.86
CA PRO A 48 -27.52 -14.74 -6.11
C PRO A 48 -27.11 -14.24 -4.73
N LYS A 49 -27.65 -14.85 -3.67
CA LYS A 49 -27.25 -14.55 -2.30
C LYS A 49 -25.72 -14.70 -2.23
N ALA A 50 -25.02 -13.62 -1.96
CA ALA A 50 -23.59 -13.64 -1.71
C ALA A 50 -23.33 -14.74 -0.66
N LYS A 51 -22.49 -15.74 -1.01
CA LYS A 51 -22.09 -16.79 -0.08
C LYS A 51 -21.54 -16.10 1.17
N ALA A 52 -22.07 -16.45 2.34
CA ALA A 52 -21.58 -15.95 3.61
C ALA A 52 -20.05 -16.08 3.63
N PRO A 53 -19.30 -15.03 3.99
CA PRO A 53 -17.85 -15.05 3.96
C PRO A 53 -17.36 -16.19 4.85
N ARG A 54 -16.54 -17.09 4.31
CA ARG A 54 -15.89 -18.14 5.11
C ARG A 54 -15.13 -17.48 6.24
N ARG A 55 -15.30 -17.96 7.48
CA ARG A 55 -14.66 -17.41 8.69
C ARG A 55 -13.13 -17.30 8.59
N TRP A 56 -12.49 -18.18 7.81
CA TRP A 56 -11.03 -18.25 7.58
C TRP A 56 -10.74 -18.23 6.08
N ASP A 57 -10.75 -17.03 5.50
CA ASP A 57 -10.28 -16.80 4.13
C ASP A 57 -8.90 -16.13 4.12
N ALA A 58 -8.29 -16.00 2.95
CA ALA A 58 -6.97 -15.40 2.78
C ALA A 58 -6.88 -13.99 3.38
N ALA A 59 -7.94 -13.18 3.28
CA ALA A 59 -7.94 -11.84 3.85
C ALA A 59 -7.97 -11.86 5.39
N ALA A 60 -8.59 -12.86 6.01
CA ALA A 60 -8.54 -13.05 7.46
C ALA A 60 -7.15 -13.49 7.92
N VAL A 61 -6.55 -14.48 7.26
CA VAL A 61 -5.18 -14.94 7.52
C VAL A 61 -4.18 -13.79 7.39
N LEU A 62 -4.24 -13.03 6.31
CA LEU A 62 -3.37 -11.88 6.09
C LEU A 62 -3.63 -10.71 7.04
N SER A 63 -4.84 -10.59 7.58
CA SER A 63 -5.13 -9.57 8.60
C SER A 63 -4.48 -9.89 9.94
N VAL A 64 -4.38 -11.17 10.31
CA VAL A 64 -3.63 -11.59 11.51
C VAL A 64 -2.14 -11.34 11.27
N TYR A 65 -1.61 -11.67 10.09
CA TYR A 65 -0.23 -11.31 9.73
C TYR A 65 0.02 -9.82 9.85
N ALA A 66 -0.87 -8.99 9.26
CA ALA A 66 -0.78 -7.53 9.31
C ALA A 66 -0.83 -6.99 10.75
N LEU A 67 -1.65 -7.57 11.62
CA LEU A 67 -1.69 -7.24 13.04
C LEU A 67 -0.36 -7.55 13.71
N LEU A 68 0.16 -8.76 13.51
CA LEU A 68 1.41 -9.18 14.13
C LEU A 68 2.58 -8.31 13.67
N ILE A 69 2.73 -8.07 12.36
CA ILE A 69 3.87 -7.32 11.84
C ILE A 69 3.81 -5.84 12.20
N MET A 70 2.61 -5.25 12.36
CA MET A 70 2.44 -3.83 12.64
C MET A 70 2.40 -3.51 14.14
N LEU A 71 1.77 -4.34 14.95
CA LEU A 71 1.51 -4.01 16.35
C LEU A 71 2.43 -4.73 17.34
N MET A 72 3.06 -5.84 16.95
CA MET A 72 4.12 -6.44 17.77
C MET A 72 5.42 -5.66 17.56
N PRO A 73 6.19 -5.39 18.64
CA PRO A 73 7.48 -4.76 18.48
C PRO A 73 8.38 -5.59 17.54
N ALA A 74 8.92 -4.96 16.51
CA ALA A 74 9.76 -5.63 15.53
C ALA A 74 11.11 -6.10 16.12
N THR A 75 11.46 -5.62 17.31
CA THR A 75 12.63 -6.01 18.10
C THR A 75 12.45 -7.33 18.83
N GLU A 76 11.22 -7.81 19.03
CA GLU A 76 10.91 -9.02 19.78
C GLU A 76 11.09 -10.27 18.91
N THR A 77 12.00 -11.15 19.30
CA THR A 77 12.29 -12.40 18.57
C THR A 77 12.53 -13.58 19.53
N VAL A 78 12.25 -14.79 19.09
CA VAL A 78 12.63 -16.01 19.83
C VAL A 78 14.15 -16.13 19.84
N ALA A 79 14.70 -16.49 21.02
CA ALA A 79 16.13 -16.69 21.19
C ALA A 79 16.71 -17.62 20.09
N ASN A 80 17.91 -17.32 19.62
CA ASN A 80 18.68 -18.07 18.63
C ASN A 80 18.09 -18.14 17.20
N LEU A 81 16.84 -17.72 16.96
CA LEU A 81 16.23 -17.73 15.63
C LEU A 81 16.45 -16.42 14.85
N GLY A 82 16.88 -15.34 15.52
CA GLY A 82 17.04 -14.02 14.90
C GLY A 82 15.74 -13.56 14.21
N ALA A 83 15.84 -13.04 12.99
CA ALA A 83 14.68 -12.52 12.25
C ALA A 83 13.60 -13.59 11.96
N LEU A 84 13.95 -14.89 11.91
CA LEU A 84 12.97 -15.98 11.76
C LEU A 84 12.10 -16.14 13.02
N GLY A 85 12.61 -15.77 14.18
CA GLY A 85 11.93 -15.86 15.46
C GLY A 85 10.91 -14.75 15.73
N SER A 86 10.72 -13.81 14.82
CA SER A 86 9.67 -12.80 15.00
C SER A 86 8.28 -13.43 14.89
N PRO A 87 7.30 -13.06 15.72
CA PRO A 87 5.94 -13.62 15.68
C PRO A 87 5.29 -13.52 14.29
N ALA A 88 5.52 -12.41 13.57
CA ALA A 88 5.01 -12.21 12.23
C ALA A 88 5.64 -13.19 11.20
N THR A 89 6.96 -13.43 11.28
CA THR A 89 7.64 -14.38 10.40
C THR A 89 7.20 -15.80 10.67
N MET A 90 7.10 -16.21 11.93
CA MET A 90 6.60 -17.53 12.32
C MET A 90 5.16 -17.75 11.83
N TYR A 91 4.29 -16.76 12.00
CA TYR A 91 2.92 -16.83 11.48
C TYR A 91 2.87 -16.91 9.95
N SER A 92 3.76 -16.23 9.24
CA SER A 92 3.79 -16.29 7.77
C SER A 92 4.25 -17.65 7.23
N VAL A 93 5.05 -18.41 7.99
CA VAL A 93 5.32 -19.83 7.70
C VAL A 93 4.02 -20.65 7.78
N LEU A 94 3.23 -20.44 8.84
CA LEU A 94 1.91 -21.10 8.97
C LEU A 94 0.96 -20.71 7.83
N ALA A 95 0.97 -19.44 7.43
CA ALA A 95 0.18 -18.96 6.28
C ALA A 95 0.62 -19.62 4.96
N LEU A 96 1.93 -19.82 4.76
CA LEU A 96 2.45 -20.57 3.61
C LEU A 96 1.97 -22.02 3.63
N LEU A 97 2.08 -22.71 4.77
CA LEU A 97 1.61 -24.10 4.93
C LEU A 97 0.10 -24.21 4.70
N TRP A 98 -0.68 -23.27 5.21
CA TRP A 98 -2.13 -23.16 4.96
C TRP A 98 -2.44 -23.00 3.46
N PHE A 99 -1.67 -22.18 2.77
CA PHE A 99 -1.81 -21.98 1.32
C PHE A 99 -1.48 -23.27 0.55
N LEU A 100 -0.40 -23.96 0.89
CA LEU A 100 0.00 -25.22 0.26
C LEU A 100 -1.07 -26.30 0.47
N ALA A 101 -1.58 -26.45 1.70
CA ALA A 101 -2.67 -27.37 2.00
C ALA A 101 -3.94 -27.03 1.19
N GLY A 102 -4.30 -25.74 1.10
CA GLY A 102 -5.42 -25.30 0.27
C GLY A 102 -5.23 -25.57 -1.23
N ARG A 103 -3.99 -25.55 -1.70
CA ARG A 103 -3.63 -25.94 -3.08
C ARG A 103 -3.77 -27.44 -3.31
N MET A 104 -3.25 -28.25 -2.41
CA MET A 104 -3.31 -29.72 -2.50
C MET A 104 -4.76 -30.23 -2.46
N THR A 105 -5.61 -29.60 -1.65
CA THR A 105 -7.05 -29.93 -1.56
C THR A 105 -7.91 -29.31 -2.66
N GLY A 106 -7.33 -28.57 -3.61
CA GLY A 106 -8.05 -27.92 -4.72
C GLY A 106 -8.92 -26.73 -4.34
N HIS A 107 -8.90 -26.31 -3.05
CA HIS A 107 -9.70 -25.17 -2.58
C HIS A 107 -9.17 -23.81 -3.03
N LEU A 108 -7.85 -23.70 -3.27
CA LEU A 108 -7.20 -22.48 -3.76
C LEU A 108 -6.67 -22.70 -5.17
N ARG A 109 -7.21 -21.95 -6.13
CA ARG A 109 -6.74 -21.97 -7.52
C ARG A 109 -5.84 -20.77 -7.80
N LEU A 110 -4.77 -20.99 -8.55
CA LEU A 110 -3.90 -19.91 -9.02
C LEU A 110 -4.56 -19.21 -10.20
N ASP A 111 -4.97 -17.97 -10.00
CA ASP A 111 -5.50 -17.15 -11.09
C ASP A 111 -4.34 -16.71 -12.01
N PRO A 112 -4.39 -17.03 -13.32
CA PRO A 112 -3.42 -16.55 -14.30
C PRO A 112 -3.37 -15.02 -14.38
N ALA A 113 -4.47 -14.34 -14.10
CA ALA A 113 -4.60 -12.89 -14.19
C ALA A 113 -3.65 -12.15 -13.21
N SER A 114 -3.31 -12.74 -12.05
CA SER A 114 -2.37 -12.21 -11.05
C SER A 114 -0.95 -12.80 -11.17
N SER A 115 -0.65 -13.54 -12.24
CA SER A 115 0.60 -14.31 -12.38
C SER A 115 1.87 -13.46 -12.43
N SER A 116 1.81 -12.20 -12.91
CA SER A 116 3.00 -11.34 -13.09
C SER A 116 3.74 -11.09 -11.77
N VAL A 117 3.00 -10.86 -10.67
CA VAL A 117 3.58 -10.62 -9.34
C VAL A 117 4.26 -11.88 -8.81
N ARG A 118 3.61 -13.05 -8.97
CA ARG A 118 4.19 -14.33 -8.55
C ARG A 118 5.42 -14.71 -9.37
N LYS A 119 5.40 -14.45 -10.70
CA LYS A 119 6.59 -14.68 -11.55
C LYS A 119 7.77 -13.82 -11.13
N ALA A 120 7.54 -12.53 -10.86
CA ALA A 120 8.59 -11.64 -10.37
C ALA A 120 9.17 -12.11 -9.03
N MET A 121 8.32 -12.65 -8.15
CA MET A 121 8.76 -13.20 -6.87
C MET A 121 9.56 -14.50 -7.06
N CYS A 122 9.17 -15.39 -7.98
CA CYS A 122 9.94 -16.59 -8.33
C CYS A 122 11.32 -16.22 -8.90
N VAL A 123 11.42 -15.14 -9.69
CA VAL A 123 12.73 -14.64 -10.18
C VAL A 123 13.60 -14.21 -9.02
N LEU A 124 13.07 -13.41 -8.06
CA LEU A 124 13.84 -13.03 -6.88
C LEU A 124 14.32 -14.25 -6.10
N PHE A 125 13.44 -15.22 -5.84
CA PHE A 125 13.80 -16.44 -5.13
C PHE A 125 14.89 -17.25 -5.85
N ALA A 126 14.80 -17.38 -7.16
CA ALA A 126 15.83 -18.05 -7.98
C ALA A 126 17.19 -17.34 -7.87
N VAL A 127 17.19 -16.00 -7.90
CA VAL A 127 18.42 -15.20 -7.72
C VAL A 127 18.99 -15.39 -6.31
N PHE A 128 18.15 -15.40 -5.27
CA PHE A 128 18.60 -15.68 -3.90
C PHE A 128 19.19 -17.08 -3.80
N ALA A 129 18.58 -18.09 -4.41
CA ALA A 129 19.08 -19.46 -4.42
C ALA A 129 20.44 -19.58 -5.13
N VAL A 130 20.60 -18.93 -6.28
CA VAL A 130 21.88 -18.92 -7.02
C VAL A 130 22.96 -18.17 -6.23
N SER A 131 22.62 -17.01 -5.65
CA SER A 131 23.54 -16.24 -4.82
C SER A 131 23.93 -17.02 -3.56
N TYR A 132 22.99 -17.76 -2.95
CA TYR A 132 23.24 -18.64 -1.80
C TYR A 132 24.25 -19.75 -2.12
N VAL A 133 24.13 -20.41 -3.27
CA VAL A 133 25.14 -21.40 -3.73
C VAL A 133 26.54 -20.77 -3.81
N GLY A 134 26.62 -19.49 -4.18
CA GLY A 134 27.87 -18.74 -4.21
C GLY A 134 28.57 -18.59 -2.84
N VAL A 135 27.84 -18.74 -1.72
CA VAL A 135 28.43 -18.72 -0.36
C VAL A 135 29.38 -19.90 -0.16
N SER A 136 29.02 -21.08 -0.65
CA SER A 136 29.84 -22.30 -0.56
C SER A 136 31.14 -22.21 -1.39
N GLY A 137 31.20 -21.33 -2.37
CA GLY A 137 32.38 -21.13 -3.24
C GLY A 137 33.41 -20.13 -2.68
N ARG A 138 33.30 -19.73 -1.41
CA ARG A 138 34.25 -18.84 -0.71
C ARG A 138 34.43 -19.24 0.75
N VAL A 139 35.49 -18.73 1.35
CA VAL A 139 35.65 -18.81 2.81
C VAL A 139 34.63 -17.85 3.44
N ALA A 140 33.63 -18.36 4.11
CA ALA A 140 32.60 -17.63 4.82
C ALA A 140 32.64 -17.97 6.31
N SER A 141 32.40 -16.98 7.16
CA SER A 141 32.27 -17.22 8.60
C SER A 141 30.97 -17.96 8.92
N GLY A 142 30.91 -18.67 10.05
CA GLY A 142 29.66 -19.32 10.49
C GLY A 142 28.50 -18.36 10.63
N ALA A 143 28.74 -17.09 11.00
CA ALA A 143 27.71 -16.06 11.07
C ALA A 143 27.15 -15.69 9.68
N GLU A 144 27.99 -15.61 8.65
CA GLU A 144 27.56 -15.34 7.27
C GLU A 144 26.73 -16.50 6.71
N ILE A 145 27.13 -17.77 6.96
CA ILE A 145 26.39 -18.94 6.53
C ILE A 145 25.00 -18.96 7.17
N GLN A 146 24.92 -18.77 8.50
CA GLN A 146 23.64 -18.71 9.21
C GLN A 146 22.75 -17.54 8.74
N ALA A 147 23.34 -16.41 8.38
CA ALA A 147 22.59 -15.26 7.86
C ALA A 147 22.03 -15.58 6.46
N ALA A 148 22.81 -16.23 5.60
CA ALA A 148 22.37 -16.66 4.27
C ALA A 148 21.24 -17.71 4.36
N ASP A 149 21.34 -18.69 5.26
CA ASP A 149 20.30 -19.70 5.52
C ASP A 149 18.98 -19.01 5.91
N ARG A 150 19.04 -18.10 6.87
CA ARG A 150 17.88 -17.31 7.31
C ARG A 150 17.28 -16.48 6.17
N ALA A 151 18.11 -15.83 5.36
CA ALA A 151 17.66 -15.01 4.26
C ALA A 151 16.92 -15.82 3.19
N LEU A 152 17.40 -17.03 2.87
CA LEU A 152 16.73 -17.93 1.92
C LEU A 152 15.36 -18.37 2.43
N ILE A 153 15.25 -18.74 3.72
CA ILE A 153 13.98 -19.11 4.35
C ILE A 153 13.02 -17.94 4.37
N ILE A 154 13.48 -16.73 4.74
CA ILE A 154 12.66 -15.51 4.74
C ILE A 154 12.15 -15.19 3.32
N CYS A 155 12.99 -15.33 2.30
CA CYS A 155 12.59 -15.12 0.91
C CYS A 155 11.50 -16.13 0.50
N LEU A 156 11.60 -17.40 0.88
CA LEU A 156 10.57 -18.42 0.66
C LEU A 156 9.25 -18.06 1.35
N VAL A 157 9.33 -17.58 2.58
CA VAL A 157 8.15 -17.11 3.35
C VAL A 157 7.48 -15.90 2.68
N TRP A 158 8.27 -14.97 2.16
CA TRP A 158 7.74 -13.84 1.37
C TRP A 158 7.06 -14.30 0.07
N CYS A 159 7.62 -15.35 -0.60
CA CYS A 159 6.93 -15.99 -1.74
C CYS A 159 5.56 -16.52 -1.34
N GLY A 160 5.46 -17.16 -0.18
CA GLY A 160 4.21 -17.64 0.39
C GLY A 160 3.22 -16.51 0.65
N LEU A 161 3.66 -15.43 1.28
CA LEU A 161 2.84 -14.27 1.58
C LEU A 161 2.24 -13.63 0.30
N VAL A 162 3.09 -13.44 -0.73
CA VAL A 162 2.67 -12.94 -2.03
C VAL A 162 1.68 -13.89 -2.71
N ALA A 163 1.91 -15.21 -2.61
CA ALA A 163 1.02 -16.22 -3.18
C ALA A 163 -0.34 -16.24 -2.48
N VAL A 164 -0.36 -16.23 -1.13
CA VAL A 164 -1.60 -16.16 -0.33
C VAL A 164 -2.42 -14.93 -0.69
N ALA A 165 -1.79 -13.76 -0.79
CA ALA A 165 -2.49 -12.51 -1.10
C ALA A 165 -2.99 -12.51 -2.55
N SER A 166 -2.13 -12.80 -3.53
CA SER A 166 -2.45 -12.65 -4.95
C SER A 166 -3.40 -13.72 -5.49
N ALA A 167 -3.42 -14.94 -4.89
CA ALA A 167 -4.29 -16.03 -5.31
C ALA A 167 -5.49 -16.25 -4.38
N GLY A 168 -5.35 -15.91 -3.11
CA GLY A 168 -6.38 -16.16 -2.11
C GLY A 168 -7.41 -15.04 -1.99
N ILE A 169 -7.08 -13.80 -2.40
CA ILE A 169 -8.01 -12.67 -2.40
C ILE A 169 -8.59 -12.51 -3.81
N THR A 170 -9.78 -13.05 -4.02
CA THR A 170 -10.49 -13.02 -5.31
C THR A 170 -11.64 -12.01 -5.35
N GLU A 171 -12.04 -11.48 -4.18
CA GLU A 171 -13.13 -10.53 -4.07
C GLU A 171 -12.61 -9.16 -3.61
N ARG A 172 -13.14 -8.12 -4.25
CA ARG A 172 -12.83 -6.74 -3.91
C ARG A 172 -13.13 -6.39 -2.45
N SER A 173 -14.30 -6.81 -1.96
CA SER A 173 -14.72 -6.58 -0.59
C SER A 173 -13.70 -7.06 0.44
N ARG A 174 -13.03 -8.18 0.15
CA ARG A 174 -12.02 -8.78 1.02
C ARG A 174 -10.68 -8.04 0.96
N LEU A 175 -10.27 -7.59 -0.23
CA LEU A 175 -9.12 -6.71 -0.39
C LEU A 175 -9.31 -5.40 0.37
N ASP A 176 -10.48 -4.77 0.23
CA ASP A 176 -10.82 -3.53 0.93
C ASP A 176 -10.82 -3.69 2.46
N VAL A 177 -11.25 -4.85 2.98
CA VAL A 177 -11.19 -5.15 4.42
C VAL A 177 -9.74 -5.21 4.90
N LEU A 178 -8.86 -5.92 4.18
CA LEU A 178 -7.45 -6.03 4.53
C LEU A 178 -6.75 -4.66 4.51
N LEU A 179 -6.94 -3.88 3.43
CA LEU A 179 -6.33 -2.55 3.31
C LEU A 179 -6.85 -1.57 4.35
N ARG A 180 -8.13 -1.68 4.76
CA ARG A 180 -8.66 -0.90 5.88
C ARG A 180 -7.98 -1.23 7.20
N ARG A 181 -7.79 -2.51 7.50
CA ARG A 181 -7.08 -2.97 8.70
C ARG A 181 -5.64 -2.47 8.70
N LEU A 182 -4.95 -2.53 7.58
CA LEU A 182 -3.61 -1.98 7.43
C LEU A 182 -3.56 -0.49 7.75
N VAL A 183 -4.50 0.31 7.23
CA VAL A 183 -4.58 1.74 7.56
C VAL A 183 -4.84 1.96 9.06
N VAL A 184 -5.71 1.16 9.68
CA VAL A 184 -5.95 1.25 11.13
C VAL A 184 -4.68 0.92 11.92
N PHE A 185 -3.99 -0.16 11.58
CA PHE A 185 -2.74 -0.55 12.27
C PHE A 185 -1.64 0.50 12.07
N GLY A 186 -1.45 0.98 10.84
CA GLY A 186 -0.53 2.09 10.57
C GLY A 186 -0.87 3.37 11.33
N THR A 187 -2.16 3.65 11.56
CA THR A 187 -2.60 4.78 12.40
C THR A 187 -2.25 4.59 13.86
N ILE A 188 -2.40 3.36 14.38
CA ILE A 188 -2.01 3.03 15.76
C ILE A 188 -0.51 3.20 15.93
N VAL A 189 0.30 2.66 15.02
CA VAL A 189 1.77 2.83 15.04
C VAL A 189 2.15 4.31 14.97
N ALA A 190 1.51 5.10 14.10
CA ALA A 190 1.74 6.53 14.02
C ALA A 190 1.38 7.28 15.31
N ALA A 191 0.26 6.90 15.95
CA ALA A 191 -0.15 7.47 17.23
C ALA A 191 0.83 7.13 18.36
N MET A 192 1.33 5.89 18.40
CA MET A 192 2.37 5.48 19.35
C MET A 192 3.64 6.32 19.17
N GLY A 193 4.09 6.54 17.92
CA GLY A 193 5.25 7.42 17.65
C GLY A 193 5.02 8.86 18.07
N ILE A 194 3.80 9.40 17.97
CA ILE A 194 3.48 10.75 18.47
C ILE A 194 3.59 10.80 20.00
N VAL A 195 3.00 9.82 20.69
CA VAL A 195 3.08 9.72 22.15
C VAL A 195 4.54 9.62 22.58
N GLU A 196 5.32 8.75 21.96
CA GLU A 196 6.75 8.56 22.22
C GLU A 196 7.53 9.87 22.09
N PHE A 197 7.30 10.63 21.00
CA PHE A 197 7.99 11.88 20.73
C PHE A 197 7.75 12.93 21.83
N PHE A 198 6.53 13.08 22.33
CA PHE A 198 6.18 14.11 23.32
C PHE A 198 6.44 13.68 24.77
N THR A 199 6.31 12.39 25.08
CA THR A 199 6.42 11.90 26.47
C THR A 199 7.77 11.29 26.78
N GLY A 200 8.57 10.94 25.77
CA GLY A 200 9.77 10.13 25.92
C GLY A 200 9.51 8.67 26.30
N PHE A 201 8.21 8.27 26.42
CA PHE A 201 7.82 6.93 26.84
C PHE A 201 7.73 5.98 25.66
N ARG A 202 8.61 5.00 25.61
CA ARG A 202 8.61 3.95 24.60
C ARG A 202 7.77 2.77 25.02
N VAL A 203 6.57 2.65 24.45
CA VAL A 203 5.63 1.56 24.73
C VAL A 203 6.29 0.19 24.51
N THR A 204 7.13 0.08 23.47
CA THR A 204 7.79 -1.17 23.10
C THR A 204 8.78 -1.70 24.13
N GLU A 205 9.42 -0.83 24.90
CA GLU A 205 10.36 -1.23 25.96
C GLU A 205 9.64 -1.86 27.18
N HIS A 206 8.31 -1.65 27.30
CA HIS A 206 7.48 -2.18 28.38
C HIS A 206 6.68 -3.42 27.98
N ILE A 207 6.75 -3.83 26.70
CA ILE A 207 6.10 -5.04 26.22
C ILE A 207 7.09 -6.19 26.34
N VAL A 208 7.04 -6.90 27.46
CA VAL A 208 7.85 -8.11 27.68
C VAL A 208 6.95 -9.32 27.44
N LEU A 209 7.24 -10.08 26.41
CA LEU A 209 6.49 -11.28 26.07
C LEU A 209 7.25 -12.53 26.51
N PRO A 210 6.62 -13.44 27.26
CA PRO A 210 7.25 -14.68 27.69
C PRO A 210 7.81 -15.47 26.49
N GLY A 211 9.10 -15.85 26.55
CA GLY A 211 9.77 -16.60 25.48
C GLY A 211 10.32 -15.80 24.33
N LEU A 212 10.14 -14.48 24.31
CA LEU A 212 10.78 -13.56 23.37
C LEU A 212 11.92 -12.81 24.03
N GLN A 213 12.92 -12.44 23.23
CA GLN A 213 14.04 -11.60 23.62
C GLN A 213 14.02 -10.33 22.81
N THR A 214 14.27 -9.19 23.46
CA THR A 214 14.33 -7.89 22.81
C THR A 214 15.72 -7.67 22.19
N ASN A 215 15.78 -7.62 20.87
CA ASN A 215 16.99 -7.25 20.13
C ASN A 215 16.98 -5.73 19.89
N ILE A 216 17.59 -4.98 20.82
CA ILE A 216 17.72 -3.52 20.67
C ILE A 216 18.82 -3.24 19.66
N MET A 217 18.47 -2.57 18.55
CA MET A 217 19.48 -2.02 17.64
C MET A 217 20.07 -0.74 18.22
N PRO A 218 21.41 -0.64 18.41
CA PRO A 218 22.04 0.61 18.79
C PRO A 218 21.80 1.68 17.73
N GLY A 219 21.42 2.89 18.12
CA GLY A 219 21.38 4.05 17.20
C GLY A 219 20.06 4.78 17.07
N ALA A 220 19.00 4.37 17.77
CA ALA A 220 17.74 5.10 17.84
C ALA A 220 17.79 6.31 18.81
N GLY A 221 18.97 6.94 18.91
CA GLY A 221 19.21 8.06 19.86
C GLY A 221 18.54 9.37 19.45
N ASP A 222 18.72 10.37 20.32
CA ASP A 222 18.31 11.75 20.11
C ASP A 222 18.99 12.36 18.89
N ARG A 223 18.27 13.20 18.18
CA ARG A 223 18.83 14.02 17.10
C ARG A 223 18.35 15.45 17.25
N GLY A 224 19.30 16.36 17.37
CA GLY A 224 18.98 17.78 17.56
C GLY A 224 18.23 18.06 18.87
N GLY A 225 18.48 17.29 19.94
CA GLY A 225 17.81 17.44 21.24
C GLY A 225 16.37 16.88 21.30
N HIS A 226 15.92 16.17 20.25
CA HIS A 226 14.60 15.56 20.22
C HIS A 226 14.68 14.03 20.15
N LEU A 227 13.92 13.34 20.99
CA LEU A 227 13.69 11.90 20.86
C LEU A 227 12.95 11.62 19.54
N ARG A 228 13.46 10.69 18.75
CA ARG A 228 12.89 10.35 17.44
C ARG A 228 11.79 9.32 17.58
N ALA A 229 10.61 9.60 16.99
CA ALA A 229 9.49 8.68 16.97
C ALA A 229 9.86 7.37 16.23
N GLN A 230 9.56 6.23 16.86
CA GLN A 230 9.88 4.89 16.40
C GLN A 230 8.65 3.94 16.43
N GLY A 231 7.74 4.12 17.39
CA GLY A 231 6.58 3.25 17.56
C GLY A 231 6.98 1.78 17.76
N THR A 232 6.37 0.86 17.00
CA THR A 232 6.66 -0.59 17.03
C THR A 232 7.77 -1.03 16.09
N THR A 233 8.36 -0.11 15.30
CA THR A 233 9.46 -0.40 14.36
C THR A 233 10.80 -0.51 15.08
N THR A 234 11.81 -1.01 14.38
CA THR A 234 13.16 -1.13 14.95
C THR A 234 13.91 0.21 15.01
N GLN A 235 13.56 1.14 14.11
CA GLN A 235 14.24 2.43 13.99
C GLN A 235 13.32 3.54 13.44
N PRO A 236 13.60 4.82 13.72
CA PRO A 236 12.84 5.95 13.21
C PRO A 236 12.82 6.07 11.68
N LEU A 237 13.84 5.55 10.97
CA LEU A 237 13.88 5.49 9.51
C LEU A 237 12.81 4.52 8.98
N GLU A 238 12.73 3.33 9.56
CA GLU A 238 11.71 2.33 9.24
C GLU A 238 10.32 2.87 9.53
N PHE A 239 10.11 3.50 10.69
CA PHE A 239 8.83 4.11 11.07
C PHE A 239 8.35 5.12 10.00
N GLY A 240 9.21 6.07 9.62
CA GLY A 240 8.88 7.07 8.61
C GLY A 240 8.52 6.43 7.26
N ALA A 241 9.25 5.40 6.85
CA ALA A 241 8.99 4.66 5.61
C ALA A 241 7.66 3.89 5.65
N VAL A 242 7.39 3.17 6.75
CA VAL A 242 6.13 2.43 6.97
C VAL A 242 4.94 3.38 6.90
N ILE A 243 5.00 4.52 7.58
CA ILE A 243 3.90 5.50 7.55
C ILE A 243 3.74 6.11 6.14
N ALA A 244 4.84 6.46 5.46
CA ALA A 244 4.78 7.00 4.10
C ALA A 244 4.16 6.02 3.09
N VAL A 245 4.38 4.71 3.25
CA VAL A 245 3.75 3.64 2.43
C VAL A 245 2.27 3.45 2.75
N HIS A 246 1.82 3.67 3.99
CA HIS A 246 0.40 3.59 4.37
C HIS A 246 -0.41 4.82 3.96
N LEU A 247 0.22 5.98 3.90
CA LEU A 247 -0.43 7.27 3.66
C LEU A 247 -1.28 7.32 2.38
N PRO A 248 -0.86 6.77 1.22
CA PRO A 248 -1.70 6.71 0.03
C PRO A 248 -3.06 6.05 0.27
N PHE A 249 -3.08 4.93 0.98
CA PHE A 249 -4.30 4.18 1.28
C PHE A 249 -5.19 4.92 2.29
N ALA A 250 -4.61 5.57 3.29
CA ALA A 250 -5.35 6.42 4.23
C ALA A 250 -6.02 7.60 3.51
N LEU A 251 -5.30 8.27 2.60
CA LEU A 251 -5.82 9.36 1.78
C LEU A 251 -6.95 8.91 0.83
N GLN A 252 -6.83 7.72 0.23
CA GLN A 252 -7.87 7.14 -0.61
C GLN A 252 -9.12 6.85 0.22
N GLN A 253 -8.97 6.22 1.39
CA GLN A 253 -10.08 5.92 2.28
C GLN A 253 -10.76 7.19 2.82
N ALA A 254 -10.01 8.23 3.13
CA ALA A 254 -10.54 9.53 3.51
C ALA A 254 -11.25 10.23 2.34
N GLY A 255 -10.83 10.00 1.11
CA GLY A 255 -11.42 10.57 -0.10
C GLY A 255 -12.66 9.86 -0.63
N ASP A 256 -12.95 8.64 -0.18
CA ASP A 256 -14.02 7.79 -0.69
C ASP A 256 -15.43 8.40 -0.45
N PRO A 257 -16.20 8.71 -1.51
CA PRO A 257 -17.56 9.24 -1.37
C PRO A 257 -18.51 8.29 -0.64
N ALA A 258 -18.35 6.97 -0.81
CA ALA A 258 -19.22 5.97 -0.17
C ALA A 258 -19.10 5.99 1.36
N ARG A 259 -18.06 6.59 1.91
CA ARG A 259 -17.82 6.77 3.35
C ARG A 259 -18.24 8.12 3.89
N ARG A 260 -18.85 8.97 3.04
CA ARG A 260 -19.37 10.26 3.46
C ARG A 260 -20.67 10.06 4.23
N GLY A 261 -20.65 10.39 5.51
CA GLY A 261 -21.84 10.46 6.35
C GLY A 261 -21.96 11.84 7.00
N PRO A 262 -23.15 12.22 7.47
CA PRO A 262 -23.36 13.48 8.16
C PRO A 262 -22.66 13.51 9.53
N GLY A 263 -22.26 14.70 9.97
CA GLY A 263 -21.76 14.96 11.30
C GLY A 263 -20.23 14.88 11.47
N TRP A 264 -19.75 15.62 12.51
CA TRP A 264 -18.34 15.80 12.80
C TRP A 264 -17.62 14.48 13.20
N ARG A 265 -18.32 13.56 13.89
CA ARG A 265 -17.77 12.25 14.28
C ARG A 265 -17.37 11.42 13.05
N ASN A 266 -18.16 11.52 11.99
CA ASN A 266 -17.88 10.79 10.75
C ASN A 266 -16.71 11.43 9.98
N ALA A 267 -16.65 12.76 9.96
CA ALA A 267 -15.52 13.50 9.43
C ALA A 267 -14.23 13.16 10.21
N PHE A 268 -14.29 13.16 11.55
CA PHE A 268 -13.15 12.80 12.40
C PHE A 268 -12.64 11.38 12.10
N ARG A 269 -13.50 10.36 12.15
CA ARG A 269 -13.11 8.96 11.87
C ARG A 269 -12.48 8.80 10.49
N ARG A 270 -12.86 9.64 9.56
CA ARG A 270 -12.41 9.60 8.17
C ARG A 270 -11.04 10.26 7.99
N TYR A 271 -10.81 11.41 8.60
CA TYR A 271 -9.59 12.19 8.42
C TYR A 271 -8.54 11.94 9.51
N ALA A 272 -8.91 11.45 10.69
CA ALA A 272 -7.99 11.17 11.78
C ALA A 272 -6.80 10.27 11.36
N PRO A 273 -6.98 9.16 10.60
CA PRO A 273 -5.85 8.36 10.15
C PRO A 273 -4.83 9.16 9.34
N VAL A 274 -5.32 9.99 8.41
CA VAL A 274 -4.47 10.83 7.57
C VAL A 274 -3.72 11.86 8.41
N THR A 275 -4.43 12.55 9.31
CA THR A 275 -3.84 13.59 10.16
C THR A 275 -2.78 13.02 11.08
N VAL A 276 -3.07 11.90 11.76
CA VAL A 276 -2.12 11.23 12.67
C VAL A 276 -0.88 10.78 11.90
N MET A 277 -1.02 10.18 10.72
CA MET A 277 0.11 9.75 9.89
C MET A 277 0.95 10.94 9.41
N ILE A 278 0.33 12.02 8.91
CA ILE A 278 1.07 13.19 8.44
C ILE A 278 1.81 13.88 9.58
N VAL A 279 1.18 14.00 10.75
CA VAL A 279 1.79 14.64 11.93
C VAL A 279 2.97 13.82 12.47
N SER A 280 2.91 12.50 12.40
CA SER A 280 3.98 11.63 12.91
C SER A 280 5.26 11.63 12.04
N LEU A 281 5.15 11.92 10.72
CA LEU A 281 6.29 11.87 9.80
C LEU A 281 7.44 12.81 10.18
N PRO A 282 7.24 14.12 10.45
CA PRO A 282 8.32 15.02 10.87
C PRO A 282 8.95 14.62 12.21
N MET A 283 8.21 13.94 13.10
CA MET A 283 8.72 13.52 14.41
C MET A 283 9.78 12.42 14.33
N THR A 284 9.98 11.82 13.15
CA THR A 284 11.09 10.91 12.88
C THR A 284 12.43 11.63 12.79
N VAL A 285 12.42 12.96 12.58
CA VAL A 285 13.61 13.79 12.28
C VAL A 285 14.45 13.13 11.17
N SER A 286 13.78 12.71 10.09
CA SER A 286 14.38 11.94 9.00
C SER A 286 14.04 12.52 7.63
N ARG A 287 15.08 12.71 6.79
CA ARG A 287 14.93 13.08 5.37
C ARG A 287 14.08 12.06 4.60
N THR A 288 14.26 10.78 4.90
CA THR A 288 13.55 9.67 4.24
C THR A 288 12.05 9.78 4.39
N ALA A 289 11.54 10.12 5.59
CA ALA A 289 10.12 10.31 5.84
C ALA A 289 9.53 11.44 4.99
N ILE A 290 10.26 12.55 4.86
CA ILE A 290 9.85 13.70 4.05
C ILE A 290 9.88 13.36 2.56
N ILE A 291 10.94 12.68 2.10
CA ILE A 291 11.04 12.20 0.70
C ILE A 291 9.85 11.29 0.39
N GLY A 292 9.51 10.35 1.29
CA GLY A 292 8.35 9.48 1.13
C GLY A 292 7.03 10.25 1.02
N LEU A 293 6.82 11.28 1.85
CA LEU A 293 5.66 12.16 1.77
C LEU A 293 5.61 12.92 0.43
N VAL A 294 6.73 13.50 0.00
CA VAL A 294 6.82 14.25 -1.26
C VAL A 294 6.52 13.34 -2.45
N VAL A 295 7.11 12.14 -2.51
CA VAL A 295 6.85 11.15 -3.57
C VAL A 295 5.37 10.74 -3.57
N THR A 296 4.78 10.48 -2.40
CA THR A 296 3.36 10.18 -2.28
C THR A 296 2.50 11.30 -2.88
N MET A 297 2.75 12.54 -2.50
CA MET A 297 2.00 13.69 -3.01
C MET A 297 2.24 13.93 -4.50
N ALA A 298 3.47 13.82 -4.99
CA ALA A 298 3.81 13.98 -6.40
C ALA A 298 3.06 12.98 -7.31
N ILE A 299 2.77 11.78 -6.80
CA ILE A 299 2.05 10.75 -7.56
C ILE A 299 0.53 10.88 -7.42
N LEU A 300 0.02 11.24 -6.23
CA LEU A 300 -1.42 11.30 -5.97
C LEU A 300 -2.06 12.61 -6.46
N LEU A 301 -1.43 13.76 -6.21
CA LEU A 301 -2.01 15.07 -6.54
C LEU A 301 -2.38 15.23 -8.02
N PRO A 302 -1.54 14.82 -9.01
CA PRO A 302 -1.93 14.94 -10.41
C PRO A 302 -3.15 14.09 -10.79
N SER A 303 -3.43 13.03 -10.04
CA SER A 303 -4.56 12.13 -10.29
C SER A 303 -5.88 12.61 -9.69
N TRP A 304 -5.85 13.59 -8.78
CA TRP A 304 -7.04 14.10 -8.09
C TRP A 304 -7.73 15.20 -8.89
N PRO A 305 -9.06 15.34 -8.79
CA PRO A 305 -9.77 16.48 -9.33
C PRO A 305 -9.36 17.78 -8.59
N LYS A 306 -9.53 18.93 -9.27
CA LYS A 306 -9.09 20.25 -8.75
C LYS A 306 -9.70 20.58 -7.38
N GLU A 307 -10.95 20.19 -7.17
CA GLU A 307 -11.70 20.41 -5.92
C GLU A 307 -11.05 19.69 -4.72
N ARG A 308 -10.39 18.58 -4.96
CA ARG A 308 -9.72 17.79 -3.93
C ARG A 308 -8.26 18.23 -3.69
N ARG A 309 -7.62 18.84 -4.70
CA ARG A 309 -6.24 19.35 -4.57
C ARG A 309 -6.16 20.58 -3.69
N ARG A 310 -7.11 21.53 -3.84
CA ARG A 310 -7.13 22.79 -3.06
C ARG A 310 -7.10 22.55 -1.55
N PRO A 311 -8.02 21.77 -0.94
CA PRO A 311 -7.97 21.51 0.49
C PRO A 311 -6.69 20.76 0.92
N ALA A 312 -6.11 19.92 0.06
CA ALA A 312 -4.85 19.24 0.36
C ALA A 312 -3.67 20.23 0.50
N TYR A 313 -3.58 21.23 -0.36
CA TYR A 313 -2.56 22.29 -0.23
C TYR A 313 -2.78 23.13 1.02
N VAL A 314 -4.02 23.48 1.33
CA VAL A 314 -4.37 24.23 2.55
C VAL A 314 -4.00 23.41 3.79
N MET A 315 -4.34 22.12 3.83
CA MET A 315 -3.96 21.24 4.95
C MET A 315 -2.45 21.09 5.07
N ALA A 316 -1.70 21.02 3.97
CA ALA A 316 -0.24 20.95 4.00
C ALA A 316 0.37 22.24 4.58
N LEU A 317 -0.16 23.40 4.19
CA LEU A 317 0.28 24.69 4.71
C LEU A 317 -0.01 24.83 6.23
N PHE A 318 -1.23 24.52 6.66
CA PHE A 318 -1.60 24.57 8.08
C PHE A 318 -0.84 23.50 8.89
N GLY A 319 -0.59 22.32 8.32
CA GLY A 319 0.25 21.30 8.93
C GLY A 319 1.68 21.77 9.17
N ALA A 320 2.30 22.39 8.17
CA ALA A 320 3.63 22.98 8.29
C ALA A 320 3.70 24.11 9.33
N ALA A 321 2.69 25.00 9.30
CA ALA A 321 2.56 26.08 10.30
C ALA A 321 2.35 25.52 11.72
N GLY A 322 1.50 24.50 11.87
CA GLY A 322 1.24 23.82 13.14
C GLY A 322 2.50 23.17 13.72
N ILE A 323 3.27 22.46 12.90
CA ILE A 323 4.56 21.89 13.32
C ILE A 323 5.54 22.99 13.76
N ARG A 324 5.60 24.12 13.06
CA ARG A 324 6.46 25.25 13.42
C ARG A 324 6.12 25.87 14.79
N VAL A 325 4.81 25.85 15.13
CA VAL A 325 4.32 26.41 16.41
C VAL A 325 4.42 25.39 17.54
N LEU A 326 4.02 24.14 17.31
CA LEU A 326 3.93 23.11 18.35
C LEU A 326 5.28 22.54 18.76
N VAL A 327 6.24 22.51 17.83
CA VAL A 327 7.58 21.98 18.08
C VAL A 327 8.63 22.98 17.58
N PRO A 328 8.91 24.04 18.39
CA PRO A 328 9.92 25.03 18.06
C PRO A 328 11.28 24.36 17.82
N GLY A 329 11.95 24.70 16.72
CA GLY A 329 13.24 24.12 16.36
C GLY A 329 13.18 22.90 15.44
N LEU A 330 12.12 22.08 15.45
CA LEU A 330 12.02 20.90 14.58
C LEU A 330 12.09 21.29 13.08
N MET A 331 11.41 22.34 12.67
CA MET A 331 11.47 22.86 11.30
C MET A 331 12.89 23.32 10.95
N GLY A 332 13.58 23.98 11.88
CA GLY A 332 14.98 24.37 11.72
C GLY A 332 15.89 23.16 11.54
N THR A 333 15.73 22.13 12.37
CA THR A 333 16.48 20.87 12.27
C THR A 333 16.22 20.18 10.92
N ILE A 334 14.96 20.14 10.45
CA ILE A 334 14.60 19.57 9.14
C ILE A 334 15.25 20.38 8.01
N LEU A 335 15.19 21.72 8.05
CA LEU A 335 15.80 22.58 7.04
C LEU A 335 17.32 22.41 7.00
N VAL A 336 17.99 22.34 8.16
CA VAL A 336 19.42 22.05 8.26
C VAL A 336 19.76 20.69 7.65
N LEU A 337 18.94 19.65 7.86
CA LEU A 337 19.13 18.34 7.23
C LEU A 337 19.15 18.42 5.69
N PHE A 338 18.38 19.32 5.09
CA PHE A 338 18.33 19.48 3.63
C PHE A 338 19.40 20.47 3.13
N SER A 339 19.70 21.52 3.85
CA SER A 339 20.74 22.51 3.48
C SER A 339 22.14 21.91 3.58
N SER A 340 22.42 21.08 4.60
CA SER A 340 23.70 20.39 4.73
C SER A 340 23.89 19.29 3.67
N ALA A 341 22.83 18.79 3.04
CA ALA A 341 22.96 17.86 1.92
C ALA A 341 23.56 18.50 0.65
N SER A 342 23.51 19.82 0.53
CA SER A 342 24.11 20.57 -0.59
C SER A 342 25.56 21.01 -0.34
N GLY A 343 26.09 20.86 0.90
CA GLY A 343 27.46 21.20 1.26
C GLY A 343 28.29 19.96 1.62
N ASN A 344 29.59 20.00 1.32
CA ASN A 344 30.56 18.93 1.63
C ASN A 344 30.79 18.67 3.15
N SER A 345 30.08 19.36 4.01
CA SER A 345 30.27 19.34 5.47
C SER A 345 29.35 18.38 6.23
N ASP A 346 28.43 17.67 5.56
CA ASP A 346 27.49 16.76 6.24
C ASP A 346 28.11 15.37 6.40
N ASN A 347 28.35 14.96 7.65
CA ASN A 347 28.84 13.62 8.02
C ASN A 347 28.03 12.49 7.35
N SER A 348 26.72 12.68 7.14
CA SER A 348 25.86 11.69 6.49
C SER A 348 26.14 11.54 4.99
N THR A 349 26.46 12.63 4.28
CA THR A 349 26.80 12.58 2.85
C THR A 349 28.20 12.04 2.64
N GLN A 350 29.17 12.46 3.49
CA GLN A 350 30.53 11.91 3.46
C GLN A 350 30.56 10.42 3.83
N ALA A 351 29.74 9.98 4.81
CA ALA A 351 29.62 8.57 5.15
C ALA A 351 29.18 7.75 3.93
N ARG A 352 28.16 8.21 3.19
CA ARG A 352 27.69 7.52 1.97
C ARG A 352 28.76 7.43 0.87
N THR A 353 29.51 8.53 0.65
CA THR A 353 30.60 8.52 -0.34
C THR A 353 31.72 7.55 0.06
N LYS A 354 32.05 7.50 1.36
CA LYS A 354 32.98 6.50 1.91
C LYS A 354 32.44 5.07 1.81
N ASP A 355 31.12 4.88 1.88
CA ASP A 355 30.49 3.59 1.72
C ASP A 355 30.70 3.02 0.32
N TYR A 356 30.54 3.82 -0.73
CA TYR A 356 30.82 3.38 -2.10
C TYR A 356 32.27 2.89 -2.28
N ALA A 357 33.24 3.67 -1.79
CA ALA A 357 34.63 3.27 -1.86
C ALA A 357 34.92 1.99 -1.03
N GLY A 358 34.28 1.87 0.15
CA GLY A 358 34.48 0.74 1.05
C GLY A 358 33.86 -0.58 0.58
N VAL A 359 32.81 -0.56 -0.26
CA VAL A 359 32.16 -1.77 -0.76
C VAL A 359 32.62 -2.15 -2.17
N ALA A 360 33.27 -1.26 -2.91
CA ALA A 360 33.74 -1.49 -4.28
C ALA A 360 34.59 -2.77 -4.46
N PRO A 361 35.51 -3.13 -3.55
CA PRO A 361 36.28 -4.37 -3.66
C PRO A 361 35.37 -5.62 -3.67
N TYR A 362 34.36 -5.65 -2.80
CA TYR A 362 33.44 -6.78 -2.67
C TYR A 362 32.54 -6.94 -3.90
N ILE A 363 32.13 -5.82 -4.53
CA ILE A 363 31.36 -5.83 -5.78
C ILE A 363 32.22 -6.37 -6.93
N LYS A 364 33.50 -5.93 -7.02
CA LYS A 364 34.41 -6.38 -8.07
C LYS A 364 34.71 -7.87 -7.99
N GLU A 365 34.76 -8.42 -6.77
CA GLU A 365 35.02 -9.84 -6.52
C GLU A 365 33.91 -10.73 -7.12
N ARG A 366 32.62 -10.33 -6.95
CA ARG A 366 31.45 -11.12 -7.38
C ARG A 366 30.32 -10.24 -7.96
N PRO A 367 30.48 -9.66 -9.14
CA PRO A 367 29.59 -8.62 -9.65
C PRO A 367 28.19 -9.13 -10.02
N TRP A 368 28.05 -10.38 -10.48
CA TRP A 368 26.80 -10.88 -11.04
C TRP A 368 25.78 -11.35 -10.01
N PHE A 369 26.20 -12.18 -9.05
CA PHE A 369 25.31 -12.80 -8.05
C PHE A 369 25.71 -12.47 -6.62
N GLY A 370 26.72 -11.62 -6.43
CA GLY A 370 27.16 -11.17 -5.11
C GLY A 370 27.83 -12.23 -4.26
N ARG A 371 27.96 -11.92 -2.96
CA ARG A 371 28.66 -12.73 -1.96
C ARG A 371 27.75 -13.73 -1.23
N GLY A 372 26.44 -13.64 -1.40
CA GLY A 372 25.38 -14.38 -0.73
C GLY A 372 24.38 -13.44 -0.04
N PRO A 373 23.07 -13.79 -0.02
CA PRO A 373 22.04 -12.94 0.56
C PRO A 373 22.28 -12.79 2.08
N SER A 374 22.17 -11.57 2.61
CA SER A 374 22.38 -11.19 4.02
C SER A 374 23.76 -11.54 4.60
N THR A 375 24.79 -11.79 3.76
CA THR A 375 26.14 -12.10 4.24
C THR A 375 26.98 -10.88 4.54
N PHE A 376 26.55 -9.68 4.12
CA PHE A 376 27.25 -8.43 4.41
C PHE A 376 26.83 -7.88 5.78
N ILE A 377 27.20 -8.62 6.84
CA ILE A 377 26.79 -8.35 8.22
C ILE A 377 27.48 -7.08 8.73
N PRO A 378 26.75 -6.06 9.24
CA PRO A 378 27.35 -4.80 9.70
C PRO A 378 28.43 -4.96 10.75
N ALA A 379 28.29 -5.92 11.68
CA ALA A 379 29.28 -6.19 12.72
C ALA A 379 30.61 -6.75 12.19
N LEU A 380 30.61 -7.41 11.01
CA LEU A 380 31.82 -7.97 10.39
C LEU A 380 32.42 -7.04 9.34
N TYR A 381 31.58 -6.21 8.73
CA TYR A 381 31.99 -5.36 7.61
C TYR A 381 31.71 -3.89 7.93
N ARG A 382 30.51 -3.40 7.57
CA ARG A 382 30.08 -2.02 7.80
C ARG A 382 28.58 -1.87 7.58
N TYR A 383 28.01 -0.78 8.09
CA TYR A 383 26.66 -0.37 7.74
C TYR A 383 26.65 0.25 6.34
N THR A 384 25.59 -0.01 5.58
CA THR A 384 25.30 0.63 4.30
C THR A 384 23.95 1.34 4.41
N ASP A 385 23.95 2.65 4.09
CA ASP A 385 22.72 3.45 4.11
C ASP A 385 22.03 3.50 2.74
N ASN A 386 22.10 2.39 1.97
CA ASN A 386 21.52 2.29 0.64
C ASN A 386 21.25 0.82 0.29
N TYR A 387 19.97 0.47 0.16
CA TYR A 387 19.60 -0.91 -0.13
C TYR A 387 20.11 -1.43 -1.48
N TYR A 388 20.15 -0.56 -2.50
CA TYR A 388 20.68 -0.99 -3.81
C TYR A 388 22.18 -1.31 -3.74
N LEU A 389 22.93 -0.56 -2.93
CA LEU A 389 24.34 -0.81 -2.72
C LEU A 389 24.54 -2.12 -1.95
N LEU A 390 23.75 -2.37 -0.88
CA LEU A 390 23.75 -3.62 -0.15
C LEU A 390 23.40 -4.79 -1.05
N ALA A 391 22.31 -4.69 -1.81
CA ALA A 391 21.87 -5.72 -2.74
C ALA A 391 22.94 -6.02 -3.81
N LEU A 392 23.66 -5.00 -4.27
CA LEU A 392 24.75 -5.16 -5.24
C LEU A 392 25.91 -5.99 -4.66
N VAL A 393 26.25 -5.82 -3.38
CA VAL A 393 27.26 -6.61 -2.68
C VAL A 393 26.77 -8.04 -2.43
N GLU A 394 25.53 -8.19 -1.94
CA GLU A 394 24.99 -9.47 -1.48
C GLU A 394 24.50 -10.38 -2.61
N ILE A 395 23.73 -9.84 -3.54
CA ILE A 395 23.04 -10.59 -4.60
C ILE A 395 23.41 -10.12 -6.03
N GLY A 396 24.36 -9.18 -6.12
CA GLY A 396 24.94 -8.72 -7.38
C GLY A 396 23.99 -7.91 -8.27
N VAL A 397 24.47 -7.61 -9.49
CA VAL A 397 23.69 -6.83 -10.49
C VAL A 397 22.39 -7.54 -10.86
N VAL A 398 22.39 -8.87 -10.96
CA VAL A 398 21.19 -9.65 -11.29
C VAL A 398 20.17 -9.56 -10.13
N GLY A 399 20.64 -9.52 -8.90
CA GLY A 399 19.79 -9.30 -7.73
C GLY A 399 19.17 -7.91 -7.67
N VAL A 400 19.95 -6.86 -7.93
CA VAL A 400 19.42 -5.50 -8.04
C VAL A 400 18.36 -5.41 -9.14
N ALA A 401 18.60 -6.01 -10.30
CA ALA A 401 17.61 -6.07 -11.38
C ALA A 401 16.33 -6.81 -10.94
N ALA A 402 16.44 -7.93 -10.22
CA ALA A 402 15.29 -8.67 -9.69
C ALA A 402 14.46 -7.81 -8.70
N VAL A 403 15.11 -7.07 -7.80
CA VAL A 403 14.45 -6.16 -6.87
C VAL A 403 13.75 -5.01 -7.60
N LEU A 404 14.40 -4.41 -8.59
CA LEU A 404 13.77 -3.38 -9.43
C LEU A 404 12.56 -3.92 -10.18
N ILE A 405 12.62 -5.15 -10.69
CA ILE A 405 11.48 -5.85 -11.32
C ILE A 405 10.31 -5.97 -10.33
N LEU A 406 10.54 -6.24 -9.05
CA LEU A 406 9.46 -6.29 -8.06
C LEU A 406 8.78 -4.94 -7.89
N TYR A 407 9.54 -3.85 -7.68
CA TYR A 407 8.97 -2.50 -7.58
C TYR A 407 8.17 -2.12 -8.82
N LEU A 408 8.75 -2.33 -10.01
CA LEU A 408 8.10 -2.03 -11.29
C LEU A 408 6.87 -2.91 -11.54
N THR A 409 6.88 -4.16 -11.09
CA THR A 409 5.71 -5.06 -11.18
C THR A 409 4.55 -4.56 -10.31
N GLY A 410 4.83 -4.10 -9.09
CA GLY A 410 3.83 -3.48 -8.23
C GLY A 410 3.25 -2.19 -8.84
N ILE A 411 4.11 -1.32 -9.35
CA ILE A 411 3.70 -0.09 -10.07
C ILE A 411 2.85 -0.43 -11.30
N ARG A 412 3.28 -1.43 -12.10
CA ARG A 412 2.53 -1.89 -13.28
C ARG A 412 1.17 -2.48 -12.90
N ALA A 413 1.11 -3.30 -11.85
CA ALA A 413 -0.14 -3.86 -11.36
C ALA A 413 -1.14 -2.76 -10.98
N GLY A 414 -0.69 -1.74 -10.25
CA GLY A 414 -1.51 -0.56 -9.93
C GLY A 414 -1.98 0.20 -11.17
N ARG A 415 -1.08 0.49 -12.12
CA ARG A 415 -1.40 1.23 -13.35
C ARG A 415 -2.36 0.48 -14.27
N VAL A 416 -2.11 -0.81 -14.50
CA VAL A 416 -2.96 -1.64 -15.38
C VAL A 416 -4.33 -1.84 -14.75
N GLY A 417 -4.39 -2.20 -13.46
CA GLY A 417 -5.66 -2.33 -12.75
C GLY A 417 -6.47 -1.02 -12.76
N ARG A 418 -5.80 0.15 -12.57
CA ARG A 418 -6.43 1.47 -12.70
C ARG A 418 -7.05 1.70 -14.08
N ARG A 419 -6.37 1.30 -15.16
CA ARG A 419 -6.89 1.45 -16.55
C ARG A 419 -8.10 0.56 -16.81
N LEU A 420 -8.11 -0.64 -16.26
CA LEU A 420 -9.20 -1.62 -16.42
C LEU A 420 -10.42 -1.29 -15.55
N SER A 421 -10.23 -0.54 -14.46
CA SER A 421 -11.30 -0.20 -13.52
C SER A 421 -12.16 0.96 -14.04
N VAL A 422 -13.48 0.82 -13.96
CA VAL A 422 -14.46 1.86 -14.30
C VAL A 422 -14.77 2.73 -13.08
N ASP A 423 -14.93 2.10 -11.92
CA ASP A 423 -15.25 2.77 -10.67
C ASP A 423 -14.11 3.72 -10.22
N PRO A 424 -14.40 5.01 -9.97
CA PRO A 424 -13.41 5.99 -9.52
C PRO A 424 -12.64 5.58 -8.25
N ALA A 425 -13.30 4.94 -7.27
CA ALA A 425 -12.65 4.50 -6.04
C ALA A 425 -11.61 3.39 -6.31
N GLN A 426 -11.87 2.52 -7.30
CA GLN A 426 -10.91 1.52 -7.75
C GLN A 426 -9.73 2.13 -8.49
N ARG A 427 -10.00 3.12 -9.33
CA ARG A 427 -8.95 3.85 -10.04
C ARG A 427 -8.02 4.57 -9.05
N ASP A 428 -8.59 5.15 -7.99
CA ASP A 428 -7.83 5.77 -6.90
C ASP A 428 -7.00 4.73 -6.14
N LEU A 429 -7.56 3.55 -5.85
CA LEU A 429 -6.82 2.45 -5.20
C LEU A 429 -5.61 1.99 -6.05
N GLY A 430 -5.79 1.85 -7.37
CA GLY A 430 -4.67 1.56 -8.28
C GLY A 430 -3.55 2.60 -8.20
N GLN A 431 -3.91 3.88 -8.08
CA GLN A 431 -2.94 4.96 -7.90
C GLN A 431 -2.23 4.90 -6.55
N CYS A 432 -2.90 4.42 -5.49
CA CYS A 432 -2.27 4.21 -4.19
C CYS A 432 -1.19 3.13 -4.24
N PHE A 433 -1.43 2.03 -4.95
CA PHE A 433 -0.38 1.02 -5.17
C PHE A 433 0.81 1.62 -5.94
N VAL A 434 0.56 2.41 -7.00
CA VAL A 434 1.64 3.12 -7.72
C VAL A 434 2.43 4.01 -6.77
N ALA A 435 1.77 4.78 -5.91
CA ALA A 435 2.43 5.66 -4.95
C ALA A 435 3.25 4.87 -3.91
N ALA A 436 2.68 3.83 -3.32
CA ALA A 436 3.36 3.01 -2.31
C ALA A 436 4.65 2.36 -2.86
N PHE A 437 4.60 1.76 -4.05
CA PHE A 437 5.78 1.15 -4.67
C PHE A 437 6.80 2.18 -5.16
N ALA A 438 6.36 3.36 -5.61
CA ALA A 438 7.28 4.43 -5.97
C ALA A 438 7.98 5.03 -4.75
N VAL A 439 7.27 5.17 -3.61
CA VAL A 439 7.87 5.53 -2.32
C VAL A 439 8.97 4.52 -1.98
N MET A 440 8.66 3.22 -1.98
CA MET A 440 9.63 2.15 -1.69
C MET A 440 10.84 2.21 -2.62
N LEU A 441 10.61 2.36 -3.94
CA LEU A 441 11.68 2.48 -4.94
C LEU A 441 12.63 3.63 -4.61
N VAL A 442 12.10 4.80 -4.27
CA VAL A 442 12.92 6.00 -4.02
C VAL A 442 13.63 5.93 -2.67
N ILE A 443 12.92 5.54 -1.60
CA ILE A 443 13.52 5.50 -0.27
C ILE A 443 14.57 4.40 -0.10
N SER A 444 14.53 3.34 -0.91
CA SER A 444 15.57 2.29 -0.94
C SER A 444 16.96 2.81 -1.33
N ALA A 445 17.04 3.97 -1.97
CA ALA A 445 18.30 4.67 -2.20
C ALA A 445 18.79 5.48 -0.98
N THR A 446 17.98 5.60 0.07
CA THR A 446 18.28 6.42 1.24
C THR A 446 18.57 5.63 2.50
N PHE A 447 18.17 4.37 2.56
CA PHE A 447 18.52 3.43 3.61
C PHE A 447 18.20 1.99 3.18
N ASP A 448 18.59 1.03 4.00
CA ASP A 448 18.50 -0.40 3.77
C ASP A 448 17.07 -0.94 4.04
N THR A 449 16.13 -0.65 3.14
CA THR A 449 14.68 -0.81 3.34
C THR A 449 14.22 -2.24 3.59
N LEU A 450 14.72 -3.24 2.84
CA LEU A 450 14.22 -4.61 2.92
C LEU A 450 14.91 -5.44 4.01
N SER A 451 15.96 -4.92 4.64
CA SER A 451 16.57 -5.53 5.82
C SER A 451 15.75 -5.27 7.09
N PHE A 452 14.82 -4.31 7.05
CA PHE A 452 13.94 -4.01 8.18
C PHE A 452 12.68 -4.89 8.15
N PRO A 453 12.39 -5.61 9.27
CA PRO A 453 11.36 -6.66 9.27
C PRO A 453 9.97 -6.16 8.94
N MET A 454 9.54 -5.04 9.55
CA MET A 454 8.18 -4.50 9.34
C MET A 454 8.01 -3.96 7.92
N LEU A 455 8.98 -3.19 7.43
CA LEU A 455 8.91 -2.59 6.10
C LEU A 455 9.02 -3.65 5.00
N GLY A 456 9.93 -4.63 5.14
CA GLY A 456 10.06 -5.76 4.22
C GLY A 456 8.78 -6.59 4.15
N GLY A 457 8.24 -6.99 5.30
CA GLY A 457 7.00 -7.76 5.36
C GLY A 457 5.78 -7.01 4.80
N LEU A 458 5.68 -5.71 5.08
CA LEU A 458 4.66 -4.84 4.50
C LEU A 458 4.79 -4.75 2.98
N PHE A 459 6.01 -4.60 2.46
CA PHE A 459 6.27 -4.55 1.02
C PHE A 459 5.75 -5.79 0.31
N PHE A 460 6.10 -7.00 0.77
CA PHE A 460 5.66 -8.24 0.13
C PHE A 460 4.16 -8.48 0.29
N LEU A 461 3.56 -8.09 1.42
CA LEU A 461 2.11 -8.11 1.60
C LEU A 461 1.41 -7.21 0.57
N LEU A 462 1.86 -5.96 0.41
CA LEU A 462 1.30 -5.02 -0.56
C LEU A 462 1.55 -5.47 -2.00
N LEU A 463 2.69 -6.12 -2.29
CA LEU A 463 2.97 -6.70 -3.60
C LEU A 463 1.95 -7.79 -3.94
N GLY A 464 1.65 -8.69 -3.01
CA GLY A 464 0.59 -9.68 -3.16
C GLY A 464 -0.80 -9.05 -3.34
N CYS A 465 -1.13 -8.02 -2.54
CA CYS A 465 -2.38 -7.25 -2.67
C CYS A 465 -2.51 -6.55 -4.03
N SER A 466 -1.41 -6.01 -4.58
CA SER A 466 -1.42 -5.40 -5.92
C SER A 466 -1.70 -6.44 -7.02
N GLY A 467 -1.20 -7.67 -6.82
CA GLY A 467 -1.51 -8.83 -7.69
C GLY A 467 -2.99 -9.21 -7.62
N ALA A 468 -3.58 -9.27 -6.41
CA ALA A 468 -5.00 -9.49 -6.22
C ALA A 468 -5.84 -8.38 -6.87
N TYR A 469 -5.49 -7.11 -6.66
CA TYR A 469 -6.14 -5.97 -7.28
C TYR A 469 -6.15 -6.07 -8.81
N LEU A 470 -5.01 -6.42 -9.43
CA LEU A 470 -4.91 -6.60 -10.88
C LEU A 470 -5.75 -7.80 -11.36
N GLY A 471 -5.76 -8.91 -10.63
CA GLY A 471 -6.58 -10.11 -10.93
C GLY A 471 -8.06 -9.76 -10.95
N ILE A 472 -8.57 -9.12 -9.89
CA ILE A 472 -9.95 -8.67 -9.75
C ILE A 472 -10.33 -7.73 -10.89
N ALA A 473 -9.50 -6.71 -11.19
CA ALA A 473 -9.77 -5.75 -12.25
C ALA A 473 -9.85 -6.41 -13.65
N ARG A 474 -9.04 -7.44 -13.93
CA ARG A 474 -9.06 -8.20 -15.18
C ARG A 474 -10.32 -9.07 -15.29
N THR A 475 -10.70 -9.75 -14.21
CA THR A 475 -11.92 -10.57 -14.18
C THR A 475 -13.17 -9.72 -14.38
N GLU A 476 -13.27 -8.57 -13.72
CA GLU A 476 -14.37 -7.62 -13.90
C GLU A 476 -14.40 -7.03 -15.32
N ALA A 477 -13.24 -6.80 -15.95
CA ALA A 477 -13.18 -6.31 -17.32
C ALA A 477 -13.61 -7.37 -18.34
N ALA A 478 -13.23 -8.64 -18.14
CA ALA A 478 -13.65 -9.76 -18.99
C ALA A 478 -15.17 -9.97 -18.90
N GLN A 479 -15.75 -9.98 -17.69
CA GLN A 479 -17.20 -10.11 -17.49
C GLN A 479 -17.98 -9.01 -18.21
N ARG A 480 -17.49 -7.76 -18.19
CA ARG A 480 -18.13 -6.64 -18.93
C ARG A 480 -18.03 -6.79 -20.44
N ALA A 481 -16.95 -7.37 -20.96
CA ALA A 481 -16.81 -7.63 -22.38
C ALA A 481 -17.78 -8.72 -22.85
N ASP A 482 -17.94 -9.79 -22.03
CA ASP A 482 -18.89 -10.89 -22.30
C ASP A 482 -20.37 -10.44 -22.22
N GLU A 483 -20.69 -9.43 -21.38
CA GLU A 483 -22.03 -8.85 -21.27
C GLU A 483 -22.36 -7.87 -22.42
N ALA A 484 -21.35 -7.36 -23.13
CA ALA A 484 -21.51 -6.38 -24.21
C ALA A 484 -21.51 -7.00 -25.62
N GLY A 485 -21.04 -8.26 -25.75
CA GLY A 485 -21.03 -9.05 -27.01
C GLY A 485 -22.21 -9.99 -27.11
#